data_0991ef4684979ddf1a9e33699496ea30
#
_entry.id   0991ef4684979ddf1a9e33699496ea30
#
_cell.length_a   1.000
_cell.length_b   1.000
_cell.length_c   1.000
_cell.angle_alpha   90.00
_cell.angle_beta   90.00
_cell.angle_gamma   90.00
#
_symmetry.space_group_name_H-M   'P 1'
#
loop_
_entity.id
_entity.type
_entity.pdbx_description
1 polymer ?
#
loop_
_entity_poly.entity_id
_entity_poly.type
_entity_poly.pdbx_seq_one_letter_code
_entity_poly.pdbx_strand_id
1 'polypeptide(L)'
;KIKKQIDAGEAKVTVVDEKGEHVYQPGFMYIAMGNEDPKSLRKPERRLLDDRVDLVIGEVTKIDEEATTVELADGTQLDYDELILSTGSRILPEAIEHFEDEAHHFYSEEAAGRLRKALDSFTGGKIVVGIASMPYKCPPAPLEVAFLIEAELRERGLRDKSELHYCSPIARAFTIESVSEMATPELENKDIELHTFFNVEAIDPERKVVMSLEGEEL
;
A
#
# COMPACT_ATOMS: atom_id res chain seq x y z
N LYS A 1 -13.67 -3.15 -23.52
CA LYS A 1 -13.44 -3.57 -24.93
C LYS A 1 -14.09 -4.92 -25.23
N ILE A 2 -14.02 -5.89 -24.35
CA ILE A 2 -14.55 -7.26 -24.51
C ILE A 2 -16.09 -7.36 -24.50
N LYS A 3 -16.78 -6.29 -24.10
CA LYS A 3 -18.25 -6.26 -23.96
C LYS A 3 -18.99 -6.73 -25.22
N LYS A 4 -18.51 -6.32 -26.40
CA LYS A 4 -19.13 -6.72 -27.68
C LYS A 4 -19.04 -8.22 -27.96
N GLN A 5 -17.90 -8.82 -27.59
CA GLN A 5 -17.67 -10.26 -27.76
C GLN A 5 -18.55 -11.05 -26.77
N ILE A 6 -18.75 -10.56 -25.55
CA ILE A 6 -19.67 -11.18 -24.60
C ILE A 6 -21.11 -11.12 -25.11
N ASP A 7 -21.56 -9.95 -25.63
CA ASP A 7 -22.89 -9.79 -26.21
C ASP A 7 -23.12 -10.68 -27.42
N ALA A 8 -22.07 -10.92 -28.22
CA ALA A 8 -22.12 -11.81 -29.39
C ALA A 8 -22.00 -13.30 -29.02
N GLY A 9 -21.76 -13.65 -27.79
CA GLY A 9 -21.51 -15.03 -27.36
C GLY A 9 -20.15 -15.58 -27.80
N GLU A 10 -19.23 -14.71 -28.21
CA GLU A 10 -17.88 -15.06 -28.67
C GLU A 10 -16.88 -15.17 -27.50
N ALA A 11 -17.23 -14.61 -26.32
CA ALA A 11 -16.41 -14.65 -25.11
C ALA A 11 -17.29 -14.82 -23.87
N LYS A 12 -16.79 -15.61 -22.93
CA LYS A 12 -17.29 -15.72 -21.57
C LYS A 12 -16.23 -15.22 -20.62
N VAL A 13 -16.61 -14.43 -19.62
CA VAL A 13 -15.68 -13.93 -18.60
C VAL A 13 -16.12 -14.43 -17.25
N THR A 14 -15.20 -15.06 -16.53
CA THR A 14 -15.39 -15.50 -15.15
C THR A 14 -14.36 -14.83 -14.27
N VAL A 15 -14.81 -14.18 -13.21
CA VAL A 15 -13.96 -13.67 -12.13
C VAL A 15 -13.99 -14.67 -11.00
N VAL A 16 -12.83 -15.06 -10.50
CA VAL A 16 -12.69 -15.89 -9.30
C VAL A 16 -12.13 -15.01 -8.20
N ASP A 17 -12.82 -14.95 -7.07
CA ASP A 17 -12.41 -14.20 -5.89
C ASP A 17 -12.63 -15.04 -4.63
N GLU A 18 -11.66 -15.03 -3.70
CA GLU A 18 -11.70 -15.85 -2.49
C GLU A 18 -12.89 -15.48 -1.58
N LYS A 19 -13.20 -14.18 -1.46
CA LYS A 19 -14.13 -13.64 -0.44
C LYS A 19 -15.39 -13.02 -1.03
N GLY A 20 -15.39 -12.70 -2.32
CA GLY A 20 -16.49 -11.99 -2.98
C GLY A 20 -16.68 -10.55 -2.47
N GLU A 21 -15.62 -9.97 -1.92
CA GLU A 21 -15.61 -8.62 -1.36
C GLU A 21 -14.48 -7.78 -1.93
N HIS A 22 -14.83 -6.72 -2.62
CA HIS A 22 -13.88 -5.72 -3.06
C HIS A 22 -13.51 -4.77 -1.93
N VAL A 23 -12.21 -4.56 -1.75
CA VAL A 23 -11.66 -3.57 -0.79
C VAL A 23 -10.91 -2.49 -1.57
N TYR A 24 -11.35 -1.24 -1.43
CA TYR A 24 -10.67 -0.10 -2.05
C TYR A 24 -9.38 0.24 -1.30
N GLN A 25 -8.29 -0.45 -1.64
CA GLN A 25 -7.00 -0.34 -0.96
C GLN A 25 -6.40 1.08 -0.92
N PRO A 26 -6.54 1.95 -1.96
CA PRO A 26 -6.06 3.34 -1.85
C PRO A 26 -6.67 4.12 -0.69
N GLY A 27 -7.85 3.71 -0.22
CA GLY A 27 -8.52 4.29 0.94
C GLY A 27 -7.85 4.01 2.29
N PHE A 28 -6.93 3.07 2.38
CA PHE A 28 -6.23 2.78 3.64
C PHE A 28 -5.43 3.98 4.16
N MET A 29 -4.90 4.79 3.28
CA MET A 29 -4.23 6.04 3.67
C MET A 29 -5.21 7.01 4.36
N TYR A 30 -6.46 7.08 3.90
CA TYR A 30 -7.49 7.92 4.53
C TYR A 30 -7.92 7.38 5.89
N ILE A 31 -7.89 6.05 6.10
CA ILE A 31 -8.07 5.46 7.44
C ILE A 31 -6.93 5.93 8.35
N ALA A 32 -5.68 5.83 7.88
CA ALA A 32 -4.51 6.25 8.64
C ALA A 32 -4.55 7.74 9.01
N MET A 33 -5.15 8.57 8.17
CA MET A 33 -5.36 10.01 8.42
C MET A 33 -6.65 10.33 9.19
N GLY A 34 -7.44 9.32 9.57
CA GLY A 34 -8.68 9.52 10.34
C GLY A 34 -9.86 10.08 9.54
N ASN A 35 -9.77 10.09 8.22
CA ASN A 35 -10.75 10.71 7.33
C ASN A 35 -11.77 9.70 6.75
N GLU A 36 -11.59 8.38 7.01
CA GLU A 36 -12.45 7.36 6.41
C GLU A 36 -12.75 6.20 7.39
N ASP A 37 -13.98 5.69 7.35
CA ASP A 37 -14.35 4.46 8.08
C ASP A 37 -13.95 3.24 7.24
N PRO A 38 -13.23 2.25 7.80
CA PRO A 38 -12.87 1.02 7.09
C PRO A 38 -14.03 0.34 6.36
N LYS A 39 -15.24 0.38 6.93
CA LYS A 39 -16.43 -0.24 6.33
C LYS A 39 -16.86 0.41 5.01
N SER A 40 -16.58 1.70 4.83
CA SER A 40 -16.93 2.44 3.61
C SER A 40 -16.12 1.96 2.40
N LEU A 41 -14.92 1.40 2.65
CA LEU A 41 -14.01 0.92 1.61
C LEU A 41 -14.39 -0.46 1.06
N ARG A 42 -15.40 -1.11 1.63
CA ARG A 42 -15.80 -2.47 1.28
C ARG A 42 -17.09 -2.49 0.49
N LYS A 43 -17.11 -3.28 -0.58
CA LYS A 43 -18.32 -3.51 -1.38
C LYS A 43 -18.38 -4.98 -1.82
N PRO A 44 -19.57 -5.59 -1.85
CA PRO A 44 -19.72 -6.90 -2.47
C PRO A 44 -19.22 -6.86 -3.92
N GLU A 45 -18.30 -7.76 -4.29
CA GLU A 45 -17.68 -7.83 -5.62
C GLU A 45 -18.74 -7.89 -6.73
N ARG A 46 -19.81 -8.66 -6.52
CA ARG A 46 -20.91 -8.77 -7.47
C ARG A 46 -21.52 -7.41 -7.89
N ARG A 47 -21.51 -6.41 -7.02
CA ARG A 47 -22.06 -5.06 -7.31
C ARG A 47 -21.17 -4.23 -8.23
N LEU A 48 -19.93 -4.60 -8.39
CA LEU A 48 -18.93 -3.88 -9.19
C LEU A 48 -18.75 -4.51 -10.57
N LEU A 49 -19.13 -5.76 -10.74
CA LEU A 49 -19.05 -6.49 -11.99
C LEU A 49 -20.29 -6.26 -12.84
N ASP A 50 -20.09 -6.24 -14.16
CA ASP A 50 -21.18 -6.29 -15.13
C ASP A 50 -21.97 -7.61 -14.97
N ASP A 51 -23.30 -7.58 -15.14
CA ASP A 51 -24.16 -8.74 -14.93
C ASP A 51 -23.84 -9.94 -15.84
N ARG A 52 -23.16 -9.70 -16.97
CA ARG A 52 -22.69 -10.71 -17.91
C ARG A 52 -21.40 -11.40 -17.53
N VAL A 53 -20.75 -10.95 -16.46
CA VAL A 53 -19.53 -11.56 -15.93
C VAL A 53 -19.91 -12.55 -14.84
N ASP A 54 -19.50 -13.79 -14.96
CA ASP A 54 -19.68 -14.79 -13.91
C ASP A 54 -18.74 -14.48 -12.76
N LEU A 55 -19.24 -14.61 -11.53
CA LEU A 55 -18.46 -14.52 -10.30
C LEU A 55 -18.51 -15.86 -9.57
N VAL A 56 -17.34 -16.45 -9.40
CA VAL A 56 -17.14 -17.66 -8.61
C VAL A 56 -16.41 -17.29 -7.33
N ILE A 57 -17.01 -17.62 -6.19
CA ILE A 57 -16.37 -17.40 -4.88
C ILE A 57 -15.64 -18.67 -4.49
N GLY A 58 -14.32 -18.58 -4.30
CA GLY A 58 -13.48 -19.70 -3.89
C GLY A 58 -11.99 -19.37 -3.95
N GLU A 59 -11.25 -20.03 -3.09
CA GLU A 59 -9.79 -19.94 -3.06
C GLU A 59 -9.20 -20.77 -4.20
N VAL A 60 -8.35 -20.16 -5.04
CA VAL A 60 -7.58 -20.86 -6.07
C VAL A 60 -6.39 -21.57 -5.41
N THR A 61 -6.35 -22.87 -5.54
CA THR A 61 -5.28 -23.71 -4.96
C THR A 61 -4.26 -24.19 -5.98
N LYS A 62 -4.67 -24.31 -7.25
CA LYS A 62 -3.78 -24.77 -8.33
C LYS A 62 -4.15 -24.11 -9.66
N ILE A 63 -3.13 -23.81 -10.45
CA ILE A 63 -3.23 -23.46 -11.87
C ILE A 63 -2.45 -24.52 -12.64
N ASP A 64 -3.09 -25.14 -13.61
CA ASP A 64 -2.48 -26.13 -14.51
C ASP A 64 -2.42 -25.52 -15.91
N GLU A 65 -1.22 -25.10 -16.29
CA GLU A 65 -0.99 -24.41 -17.57
C GLU A 65 -1.07 -25.38 -18.77
N GLU A 66 -0.74 -26.66 -18.56
CA GLU A 66 -0.80 -27.67 -19.63
C GLU A 66 -2.24 -28.10 -19.90
N ALA A 67 -3.01 -28.28 -18.83
CA ALA A 67 -4.43 -28.62 -18.91
C ALA A 67 -5.33 -27.39 -19.13
N THR A 68 -4.80 -26.16 -19.02
CA THR A 68 -5.53 -24.90 -19.07
C THR A 68 -6.71 -24.84 -18.08
N THR A 69 -6.44 -25.24 -16.82
CA THR A 69 -7.45 -25.32 -15.77
C THR A 69 -7.02 -24.57 -14.50
N VAL A 70 -8.00 -24.05 -13.79
CA VAL A 70 -7.85 -23.51 -12.43
C VAL A 70 -8.65 -24.39 -11.47
N GLU A 71 -8.03 -24.83 -10.36
CA GLU A 71 -8.67 -25.62 -9.35
C GLU A 71 -8.89 -24.80 -8.08
N LEU A 72 -10.09 -24.91 -7.52
CA LEU A 72 -10.49 -24.25 -6.27
C LEU A 72 -10.37 -25.22 -5.09
N ALA A 73 -10.31 -24.68 -3.86
CA ALA A 73 -10.17 -25.46 -2.63
C ALA A 73 -11.30 -26.46 -2.38
N ASP A 74 -12.47 -26.25 -2.96
CA ASP A 74 -13.62 -27.17 -2.90
C ASP A 74 -13.57 -28.28 -3.96
N GLY A 75 -12.53 -28.32 -4.80
CA GLY A 75 -12.35 -29.25 -5.90
C GLY A 75 -13.02 -28.84 -7.22
N THR A 76 -13.64 -27.67 -7.26
CA THR A 76 -14.18 -27.12 -8.52
C THR A 76 -13.05 -26.84 -9.50
N GLN A 77 -13.21 -27.26 -10.75
CA GLN A 77 -12.27 -26.99 -11.83
C GLN A 77 -12.93 -26.05 -12.87
N LEU A 78 -12.19 -25.05 -13.31
CA LEU A 78 -12.60 -24.07 -14.30
C LEU A 78 -11.61 -24.10 -15.46
N ASP A 79 -12.10 -24.38 -16.67
CA ASP A 79 -11.31 -24.31 -17.89
C ASP A 79 -11.17 -22.85 -18.36
N TYR A 80 -10.05 -22.54 -19.02
CA TYR A 80 -9.84 -21.22 -19.62
C TYR A 80 -9.09 -21.33 -20.96
N ASP A 81 -9.38 -20.40 -21.85
CA ASP A 81 -8.57 -20.13 -23.04
C ASP A 81 -7.50 -19.08 -22.76
N GLU A 82 -7.87 -18.07 -21.95
CA GLU A 82 -7.00 -16.98 -21.52
C GLU A 82 -7.14 -16.77 -20.00
N LEU A 83 -6.02 -16.68 -19.29
CA LEU A 83 -5.98 -16.46 -17.85
C LEU A 83 -5.32 -15.12 -17.52
N ILE A 84 -6.00 -14.32 -16.69
CA ILE A 84 -5.46 -13.06 -16.12
C ILE A 84 -5.28 -13.25 -14.62
N LEU A 85 -4.03 -13.16 -14.16
CA LEU A 85 -3.69 -13.20 -12.75
C LEU A 85 -3.63 -11.79 -12.16
N SER A 86 -4.54 -11.48 -11.23
CA SER A 86 -4.65 -10.19 -10.56
C SER A 86 -4.71 -10.35 -9.03
N THR A 87 -3.97 -11.31 -8.49
CA THR A 87 -4.01 -11.71 -7.07
C THR A 87 -3.34 -10.71 -6.12
N GLY A 88 -2.73 -9.66 -6.66
CA GLY A 88 -2.07 -8.62 -5.87
C GLY A 88 -0.72 -9.08 -5.30
N SER A 89 -0.40 -8.57 -4.12
CA SER A 89 0.86 -8.87 -3.44
C SER A 89 0.69 -8.87 -1.92
N ARG A 90 1.50 -9.64 -1.23
CA ARG A 90 1.61 -9.63 0.23
C ARG A 90 2.66 -8.61 0.67
N ILE A 91 2.39 -7.87 1.73
CA ILE A 91 3.37 -7.05 2.44
C ILE A 91 4.20 -7.99 3.33
N LEU A 92 5.50 -7.74 3.43
CA LEU A 92 6.48 -8.54 4.16
C LEU A 92 7.18 -7.68 5.24
N PRO A 93 6.49 -7.26 6.30
CA PRO A 93 7.12 -6.46 7.36
C PRO A 93 8.28 -7.19 8.02
N GLU A 94 8.17 -8.52 8.11
CA GLU A 94 9.18 -9.42 8.64
C GLU A 94 10.52 -9.41 7.88
N ALA A 95 10.57 -8.79 6.71
CA ALA A 95 11.82 -8.65 5.94
C ALA A 95 12.76 -7.57 6.50
N ILE A 96 12.26 -6.71 7.39
CA ILE A 96 13.05 -5.68 8.08
C ILE A 96 12.99 -5.99 9.58
N GLU A 97 14.15 -6.14 10.20
CA GLU A 97 14.26 -6.49 11.61
C GLU A 97 13.56 -5.46 12.50
N HIS A 98 12.72 -5.93 13.41
CA HIS A 98 11.89 -5.14 14.33
C HIS A 98 10.82 -4.24 13.69
N PHE A 99 10.56 -4.34 12.39
CA PHE A 99 9.55 -3.48 11.73
C PHE A 99 8.14 -3.70 12.28
N GLU A 100 7.73 -4.95 12.51
CA GLU A 100 6.35 -5.26 12.93
C GLU A 100 5.99 -4.63 14.29
N ASP A 101 6.96 -4.58 15.20
CA ASP A 101 6.78 -4.10 16.56
C ASP A 101 7.02 -2.59 16.72
N GLU A 102 7.92 -2.02 15.91
CA GLU A 102 8.45 -0.68 16.12
C GLU A 102 8.03 0.33 15.04
N ALA A 103 7.54 -0.15 13.88
CA ALA A 103 7.14 0.72 12.78
C ALA A 103 5.67 0.54 12.38
N HIS A 104 5.22 1.41 11.52
CA HIS A 104 3.86 1.41 10.99
C HIS A 104 3.86 1.44 9.47
N HIS A 105 2.83 0.87 8.87
CA HIS A 105 2.52 1.04 7.47
C HIS A 105 1.00 1.21 7.29
N PHE A 106 0.57 1.59 6.09
CA PHE A 106 -0.84 1.78 5.76
C PHE A 106 -1.29 0.96 4.54
N TYR A 107 -0.65 -0.19 4.30
CA TYR A 107 -0.96 -1.08 3.18
C TYR A 107 -1.96 -2.20 3.52
N SER A 108 -2.53 -2.16 4.72
CA SER A 108 -3.69 -2.95 5.13
C SER A 108 -4.60 -2.12 6.03
N GLU A 109 -5.86 -2.50 6.13
CA GLU A 109 -6.86 -1.84 6.98
C GLU A 109 -6.42 -1.82 8.46
N GLU A 110 -5.93 -2.96 8.95
CA GLU A 110 -5.48 -3.10 10.33
C GLU A 110 -4.25 -2.23 10.62
N ALA A 111 -3.25 -2.26 9.73
CA ALA A 111 -2.04 -1.45 9.89
C ALA A 111 -2.33 0.05 9.79
N ALA A 112 -3.23 0.46 8.89
CA ALA A 112 -3.70 1.85 8.81
C ALA A 112 -4.37 2.31 10.10
N GLY A 113 -5.18 1.42 10.72
CA GLY A 113 -5.78 1.69 12.04
C GLY A 113 -4.75 1.77 13.17
N ARG A 114 -3.66 0.99 13.12
CA ARG A 114 -2.55 1.11 14.08
C ARG A 114 -1.80 2.44 13.90
N LEU A 115 -1.50 2.81 12.64
CA LEU A 115 -0.87 4.10 12.34
C LEU A 115 -1.73 5.28 12.83
N ARG A 116 -3.07 5.22 12.61
CA ARG A 116 -3.97 6.26 13.13
C ARG A 116 -3.86 6.41 14.65
N LYS A 117 -3.87 5.32 15.40
CA LYS A 117 -3.72 5.35 16.86
C LYS A 117 -2.36 5.93 17.30
N ALA A 118 -1.30 5.59 16.58
CA ALA A 118 0.03 6.14 16.86
C ALA A 118 0.05 7.65 16.62
N LEU A 119 -0.51 8.13 15.51
CA LEU A 119 -0.62 9.57 15.22
C LEU A 119 -1.51 10.28 16.25
N ASP A 120 -2.64 9.71 16.66
CA ASP A 120 -3.52 10.29 17.70
C ASP A 120 -2.79 10.51 19.03
N SER A 121 -1.94 9.57 19.42
CA SER A 121 -1.17 9.63 20.66
C SER A 121 0.11 10.47 20.56
N PHE A 122 0.52 10.85 19.35
CA PHE A 122 1.74 11.62 19.13
C PHE A 122 1.60 13.05 19.64
N THR A 123 2.57 13.52 20.42
CA THR A 123 2.58 14.83 21.06
C THR A 123 3.80 15.70 20.71
N GLY A 124 4.66 15.19 19.84
CA GLY A 124 5.91 15.81 19.41
C GLY A 124 7.06 14.81 19.42
N GLY A 125 8.13 15.14 18.70
CA GLY A 125 9.31 14.30 18.51
C GLY A 125 9.61 14.05 17.04
N LYS A 126 10.36 13.00 16.70
CA LYS A 126 10.78 12.68 15.36
C LYS A 126 9.81 11.71 14.68
N ILE A 127 9.46 11.98 13.43
CA ILE A 127 8.72 11.07 12.55
C ILE A 127 9.57 10.83 11.31
N VAL A 128 9.83 9.57 11.00
CA VAL A 128 10.51 9.14 9.77
C VAL A 128 9.48 8.47 8.86
N VAL A 129 9.27 9.05 7.67
CA VAL A 129 8.48 8.46 6.59
C VAL A 129 9.44 7.94 5.54
N GLY A 130 9.39 6.66 5.21
CA GLY A 130 10.36 6.06 4.32
C GLY A 130 9.78 5.05 3.34
N ILE A 131 10.52 4.83 2.27
CA ILE A 131 10.33 3.73 1.34
C ILE A 131 11.13 2.55 1.88
N ALA A 132 10.44 1.57 2.45
CA ALA A 132 11.07 0.46 3.16
C ALA A 132 11.82 -0.51 2.23
N SER A 133 11.38 -0.66 0.97
CA SER A 133 12.05 -1.55 -0.01
C SER A 133 11.64 -1.22 -1.44
N MET A 134 12.45 -1.70 -2.40
CA MET A 134 12.17 -1.60 -3.84
C MET A 134 11.98 -3.01 -4.43
N PRO A 135 11.00 -3.26 -5.31
CA PRO A 135 9.88 -2.36 -5.69
C PRO A 135 8.81 -2.25 -4.60
N TYR A 136 8.02 -1.20 -4.63
CA TYR A 136 6.93 -0.96 -3.68
C TYR A 136 5.62 -0.59 -4.39
N LYS A 137 4.50 -0.79 -3.70
CA LYS A 137 3.19 -0.40 -4.19
C LYS A 137 3.03 1.11 -4.14
N CYS A 138 2.31 1.67 -5.14
CA CYS A 138 1.88 3.05 -5.15
C CYS A 138 3.02 4.05 -4.92
N PRO A 139 3.87 4.31 -5.94
CA PRO A 139 5.02 5.21 -5.80
C PRO A 139 4.75 6.59 -5.19
N PRO A 140 3.60 7.28 -5.40
CA PRO A 140 3.33 8.56 -4.75
C PRO A 140 2.99 8.44 -3.25
N ALA A 141 2.49 7.29 -2.76
CA ALA A 141 1.94 7.19 -1.42
C ALA A 141 2.89 7.60 -0.27
N PRO A 142 4.21 7.30 -0.28
CA PRO A 142 5.12 7.78 0.76
C PRO A 142 5.23 9.31 0.82
N LEU A 143 5.26 9.98 -0.34
CA LEU A 143 5.25 11.45 -0.38
C LEU A 143 3.91 12.02 0.09
N GLU A 144 2.79 11.43 -0.37
CA GLU A 144 1.46 11.84 0.04
C GLU A 144 1.29 11.75 1.55
N VAL A 145 1.68 10.64 2.17
CA VAL A 145 1.55 10.48 3.62
C VAL A 145 2.47 11.43 4.40
N ALA A 146 3.68 11.74 3.90
CA ALA A 146 4.56 12.72 4.52
C ALA A 146 3.91 14.11 4.56
N PHE A 147 3.32 14.54 3.45
CA PHE A 147 2.60 15.82 3.38
C PHE A 147 1.32 15.84 4.20
N LEU A 148 0.58 14.72 4.27
CA LEU A 148 -0.63 14.61 5.09
C LEU A 148 -0.30 14.65 6.58
N ILE A 149 0.77 13.99 7.02
CA ILE A 149 1.26 14.04 8.40
C ILE A 149 1.69 15.48 8.73
N GLU A 150 2.44 16.14 7.86
CA GLU A 150 2.83 17.55 8.05
C GLU A 150 1.63 18.45 8.27
N ALA A 151 0.61 18.32 7.41
CA ALA A 151 -0.62 19.09 7.52
C ALA A 151 -1.36 18.82 8.83
N GLU A 152 -1.49 17.55 9.24
CA GLU A 152 -2.12 17.17 10.51
C GLU A 152 -1.35 17.73 11.71
N LEU A 153 -0.01 17.65 11.70
CA LEU A 153 0.82 18.22 12.77
C LEU A 153 0.61 19.73 12.89
N ARG A 154 0.47 20.42 11.76
CA ARG A 154 0.18 21.87 11.72
C ARG A 154 -1.21 22.18 12.28
N GLU A 155 -2.24 21.44 11.87
CA GLU A 155 -3.61 21.59 12.38
C GLU A 155 -3.70 21.36 13.88
N ARG A 156 -2.92 20.41 14.40
CA ARG A 156 -2.87 20.08 15.82
C ARG A 156 -1.94 20.99 16.64
N GLY A 157 -1.23 21.92 16.02
CA GLY A 157 -0.25 22.79 16.70
C GLY A 157 0.97 22.03 17.23
N LEU A 158 1.34 20.94 16.57
CA LEU A 158 2.46 20.09 16.94
C LEU A 158 3.66 20.24 15.99
N ARG A 159 3.52 20.97 14.86
CA ARG A 159 4.57 21.05 13.84
C ARG A 159 5.90 21.58 14.41
N ASP A 160 5.87 22.62 15.22
CA ASP A 160 7.06 23.24 15.83
C ASP A 160 7.71 22.36 16.93
N LYS A 161 7.05 21.26 17.31
CA LYS A 161 7.54 20.28 18.29
C LYS A 161 7.97 18.97 17.61
N SER A 162 7.98 18.93 16.29
CA SER A 162 8.18 17.72 15.52
C SER A 162 9.25 17.90 14.45
N GLU A 163 10.12 16.92 14.34
CA GLU A 163 11.04 16.74 13.23
C GLU A 163 10.43 15.74 12.26
N LEU A 164 10.35 16.09 10.98
CA LEU A 164 9.77 15.23 9.95
C LEU A 164 10.81 14.93 8.87
N HIS A 165 11.11 13.65 8.70
CA HIS A 165 12.10 13.16 7.76
C HIS A 165 11.43 12.31 6.69
N TYR A 166 11.90 12.44 5.45
CA TYR A 166 11.46 11.61 4.33
C TYR A 166 12.65 10.87 3.73
N CYS A 167 12.62 9.53 3.78
CA CYS A 167 13.71 8.66 3.34
C CYS A 167 13.40 8.00 2.01
N SER A 168 14.30 8.15 1.05
CA SER A 168 14.23 7.56 -0.29
C SER A 168 15.45 6.67 -0.55
N PRO A 169 15.28 5.43 -1.04
CA PRO A 169 16.40 4.54 -1.36
C PRO A 169 17.18 4.93 -2.61
N ILE A 170 16.69 5.92 -3.35
CA ILE A 170 17.33 6.44 -4.58
C ILE A 170 17.85 7.86 -4.37
N ALA A 171 18.61 8.38 -5.36
CA ALA A 171 19.25 9.69 -5.31
C ALA A 171 18.31 10.91 -5.27
N ARG A 172 17.01 10.70 -5.16
CA ARG A 172 16.00 11.75 -5.28
C ARG A 172 14.70 11.38 -4.56
N ALA A 173 13.80 12.35 -4.36
CA ALA A 173 12.55 12.17 -3.62
C ALA A 173 11.54 11.24 -4.33
N PHE A 174 11.62 11.09 -5.65
CA PHE A 174 10.66 10.29 -6.42
C PHE A 174 11.33 9.59 -7.61
N THR A 175 10.76 8.47 -8.06
CA THR A 175 11.31 7.66 -9.16
C THR A 175 11.33 8.40 -10.50
N ILE A 176 10.33 9.24 -10.78
CA ILE A 176 10.26 10.07 -11.99
C ILE A 176 10.92 11.42 -11.69
N GLU A 177 11.92 11.79 -12.50
CA GLU A 177 12.73 12.98 -12.29
C GLU A 177 11.92 14.28 -12.21
N SER A 178 11.03 14.52 -13.17
CA SER A 178 10.20 15.72 -13.19
C SER A 178 9.26 15.85 -11.97
N VAL A 179 8.81 14.71 -11.42
CA VAL A 179 8.03 14.71 -10.17
C VAL A 179 8.93 15.00 -8.97
N SER A 180 10.16 14.46 -8.97
CA SER A 180 11.13 14.76 -7.92
C SER A 180 11.53 16.23 -7.89
N GLU A 181 11.72 16.85 -9.06
CA GLU A 181 12.00 18.30 -9.19
C GLU A 181 10.87 19.17 -8.62
N MET A 182 9.62 18.70 -8.71
CA MET A 182 8.48 19.38 -8.10
C MET A 182 8.38 19.10 -6.58
N ALA A 183 8.62 17.87 -6.16
CA ALA A 183 8.42 17.45 -4.79
C ALA A 183 9.52 17.96 -3.84
N THR A 184 10.77 18.04 -4.29
CA THR A 184 11.89 18.44 -3.43
C THR A 184 11.73 19.84 -2.84
N PRO A 185 11.39 20.89 -3.61
CA PRO A 185 11.12 22.21 -3.03
C PRO A 185 9.93 22.24 -2.07
N GLU A 186 8.91 21.40 -2.31
CA GLU A 186 7.75 21.31 -1.42
C GLU A 186 8.11 20.63 -0.09
N LEU A 187 9.00 19.63 -0.09
CA LEU A 187 9.55 19.07 1.15
C LEU A 187 10.31 20.14 1.94
N GLU A 188 11.20 20.88 1.28
CA GLU A 188 11.97 21.97 1.88
C GLU A 188 11.05 23.07 2.45
N ASN A 189 10.06 23.53 1.69
CA ASN A 189 9.10 24.56 2.11
C ASN A 189 8.27 24.17 3.35
N LYS A 190 8.11 22.86 3.57
CA LYS A 190 7.39 22.28 4.70
C LYS A 190 8.30 21.82 5.82
N ASP A 191 9.60 22.10 5.71
CA ASP A 191 10.62 21.71 6.67
C ASP A 191 10.61 20.17 6.90
N ILE A 192 10.47 19.42 5.80
CA ILE A 192 10.59 17.95 5.77
C ILE A 192 11.98 17.63 5.23
N GLU A 193 12.82 17.03 6.05
CA GLU A 193 14.20 16.71 5.68
C GLU A 193 14.24 15.49 4.75
N LEU A 194 14.83 15.65 3.56
CA LEU A 194 14.99 14.60 2.57
C LEU A 194 16.31 13.84 2.74
N HIS A 195 16.24 12.54 2.99
CA HIS A 195 17.37 11.62 2.99
C HIS A 195 17.34 10.75 1.74
N THR A 196 18.35 10.88 0.90
CA THR A 196 18.49 10.06 -0.33
C THR A 196 19.50 8.93 -0.11
N PHE A 197 19.39 7.86 -0.90
CA PHE A 197 20.17 6.63 -0.71
C PHE A 197 19.99 6.00 0.67
N PHE A 198 18.84 6.19 1.29
CA PHE A 198 18.50 5.60 2.58
C PHE A 198 17.75 4.29 2.37
N ASN A 199 18.49 3.18 2.27
CA ASN A 199 17.91 1.84 2.17
C ASN A 199 17.73 1.27 3.58
N VAL A 200 16.49 1.13 4.02
CA VAL A 200 16.18 0.66 5.39
C VAL A 200 16.72 -0.75 5.57
N GLU A 201 17.56 -0.96 6.58
CA GLU A 201 18.13 -2.24 6.97
C GLU A 201 17.39 -2.83 8.18
N ALA A 202 17.30 -2.05 9.25
CA ALA A 202 16.73 -2.51 10.51
C ALA A 202 16.23 -1.33 11.36
N ILE A 203 15.52 -1.66 12.43
CA ILE A 203 15.11 -0.71 13.47
C ILE A 203 15.70 -1.15 14.79
N ASP A 204 16.36 -0.25 15.49
CA ASP A 204 16.87 -0.48 16.85
C ASP A 204 15.78 -0.08 17.86
N PRO A 205 15.13 -1.04 18.55
CA PRO A 205 14.03 -0.76 19.47
C PRO A 205 14.48 -0.08 20.77
N GLU A 206 15.74 -0.28 21.18
CA GLU A 206 16.29 0.30 22.42
C GLU A 206 16.66 1.77 22.21
N ARG A 207 17.31 2.07 21.09
CA ARG A 207 17.75 3.42 20.73
C ARG A 207 16.67 4.24 20.04
N LYS A 208 15.59 3.57 19.56
CA LYS A 208 14.53 4.16 18.72
C LYS A 208 15.08 4.81 17.45
N VAL A 209 15.89 4.06 16.72
CA VAL A 209 16.63 4.49 15.54
C VAL A 209 16.29 3.59 14.36
N VAL A 210 16.04 4.20 13.20
CA VAL A 210 16.00 3.53 11.90
C VAL A 210 17.41 3.56 11.30
N MET A 211 17.91 2.40 10.88
CA MET A 211 19.25 2.24 10.31
C MET A 211 19.18 1.95 8.82
N SER A 212 20.05 2.57 8.05
CA SER A 212 20.22 2.29 6.63
C SER A 212 21.41 1.38 6.35
N LEU A 213 21.36 0.66 5.21
CA LEU A 213 22.49 -0.12 4.69
C LEU A 213 23.75 0.72 4.44
N GLU A 214 23.58 2.01 4.22
CA GLU A 214 24.67 2.98 3.99
C GLU A 214 25.31 3.46 5.32
N GLY A 215 24.75 3.08 6.46
CA GLY A 215 25.23 3.42 7.79
C GLY A 215 24.72 4.76 8.33
N GLU A 216 23.67 5.31 7.73
CA GLU A 216 22.95 6.46 8.28
C GLU A 216 21.94 5.99 9.32
N GLU A 217 21.76 6.80 10.39
CA GLU A 217 20.85 6.53 11.50
C GLU A 217 19.95 7.75 11.74
N LEU A 218 18.64 7.49 11.92
CA LEU A 218 17.62 8.52 12.19
C LEU A 218 16.77 8.20 13.41
#